data_b0c16f3bbc75a1038bb235ad2019ab7d
#
_entry.id   b0c16f3bbc75a1038bb235ad2019ab7d
#
_cell.length_a   1.000
_cell.length_b   1.000
_cell.length_c   1.000
_cell.angle_alpha   90.00
_cell.angle_beta   90.00
_cell.angle_gamma   90.00
#
_symmetry.space_group_name_H-M   'P 1'
#
loop_
_entity.id
_entity.type
_entity.pdbx_description
1 polymer ?
#
loop_
_entity_poly.entity_id
_entity_poly.type
_entity_poly.pdbx_seq_one_letter_code
_entity_poly.pdbx_strand_id
1 'polypeptide(L)'
;ETLISTLTVDFSNDGYDDEVIVLKNTRSPYLTVVPGLYIPETGNYERLEAIETKFSRTRAFSYSGMDLRGEHKNSLVYQGIDDDGNYVLKVYIFHSDSKTHEMICVGDFSSDGTVFIQQSERPESYALGLAKGESFPIWVYKSEQITGEDGKETTVTQNQIQQEYRWNQTTQRYELSQEIKVTAGRLAAKELSRIQDGTVETFAAFLNGLWYKTSNTEGKIRYLY
;
A
#
# COMPACT_ATOMS: atom_id res chain seq x y z
N GLU A 1 14.89 16.73 15.42
CA GLU A 1 14.54 15.49 14.70
C GLU A 1 14.73 14.30 15.63
N THR A 2 13.79 13.36 15.60
CA THR A 2 13.88 12.13 16.40
C THR A 2 13.90 10.95 15.43
N LEU A 3 14.90 10.09 15.56
CA LEU A 3 14.96 8.82 14.83
C LEU A 3 13.87 7.88 15.34
N ILE A 4 13.06 7.37 14.43
CA ILE A 4 11.98 6.41 14.72
C ILE A 4 12.44 4.99 14.40
N SER A 5 12.98 4.77 13.20
CA SER A 5 13.45 3.47 12.76
C SER A 5 14.40 3.58 11.58
N THR A 6 15.13 2.52 11.32
CA THR A 6 16.01 2.36 10.16
C THR A 6 15.70 1.05 9.44
N LEU A 7 15.98 1.01 8.14
CA LEU A 7 15.90 -0.16 7.29
C LEU A 7 17.15 -0.21 6.42
N THR A 8 17.87 -1.32 6.49
CA THR A 8 18.99 -1.62 5.60
C THR A 8 18.46 -2.37 4.38
N VAL A 9 18.68 -1.83 3.18
CA VAL A 9 18.19 -2.40 1.93
C VAL A 9 18.97 -1.85 0.75
N ASP A 10 19.47 -2.68 -0.12
CA ASP A 10 20.04 -2.26 -1.41
C ASP A 10 18.91 -1.78 -2.35
N PHE A 11 18.55 -0.50 -2.26
CA PHE A 11 17.55 0.10 -3.16
C PHE A 11 18.17 0.68 -4.43
N SER A 12 19.47 0.97 -4.40
CA SER A 12 20.24 1.39 -5.57
C SER A 12 20.47 0.24 -6.54
N ASN A 13 20.46 -0.98 -6.01
CA ASN A 13 20.70 -2.22 -6.73
C ASN A 13 22.12 -2.32 -7.31
N ASP A 14 23.08 -1.81 -6.58
CA ASP A 14 24.50 -1.85 -6.91
C ASP A 14 25.26 -2.96 -6.17
N GLY A 15 24.59 -3.68 -5.28
CA GLY A 15 25.12 -4.78 -4.48
C GLY A 15 25.64 -4.37 -3.10
N TYR A 16 25.53 -3.09 -2.75
CA TYR A 16 25.83 -2.59 -1.41
C TYR A 16 24.55 -2.22 -0.69
N ASP A 17 24.58 -2.37 0.63
CA ASP A 17 23.42 -2.01 1.45
C ASP A 17 23.32 -0.50 1.63
N ASP A 18 22.19 0.04 1.19
CA ASP A 18 21.76 1.40 1.47
C ASP A 18 20.98 1.46 2.79
N GLU A 19 20.67 2.64 3.26
CA GLU A 19 19.92 2.84 4.49
C GLU A 19 18.71 3.76 4.29
N VAL A 20 17.58 3.38 4.85
CA VAL A 20 16.38 4.22 4.86
C VAL A 20 16.04 4.56 6.30
N ILE A 21 16.01 5.83 6.61
CA ILE A 21 15.75 6.35 7.95
C ILE A 21 14.37 6.96 8.02
N VAL A 22 13.60 6.63 9.06
CA VAL A 22 12.33 7.30 9.36
C VAL A 22 12.53 8.24 10.53
N LEU A 23 12.20 9.49 10.32
CA LEU A 23 12.36 10.58 11.29
C LEU A 23 11.01 11.19 11.64
N LYS A 24 10.92 11.70 12.87
CA LYS A 24 9.88 12.64 13.29
C LYS A 24 10.50 14.01 13.54
N ASN A 25 9.99 15.00 12.80
CA ASN A 25 10.44 16.37 12.95
C ASN A 25 9.54 17.11 13.94
N THR A 26 10.12 18.01 14.75
CA THR A 26 9.35 18.87 15.66
C THR A 26 8.53 19.94 14.93
N ARG A 27 8.86 20.21 13.67
CA ARG A 27 8.19 21.23 12.85
C ARG A 27 7.05 20.67 11.99
N SER A 28 6.95 19.35 11.88
CA SER A 28 5.89 18.67 11.11
C SER A 28 5.27 17.57 11.97
N PRO A 29 3.93 17.41 11.95
CA PRO A 29 3.29 16.29 12.63
C PRO A 29 3.62 14.95 11.94
N TYR A 30 4.04 14.99 10.68
CA TYR A 30 4.20 13.82 9.85
C TYR A 30 5.59 13.19 9.95
N LEU A 31 5.62 11.88 9.70
CA LEU A 31 6.87 11.14 9.53
C LEU A 31 7.54 11.53 8.23
N THR A 32 8.86 11.51 8.24
CA THR A 32 9.70 11.78 7.06
C THR A 32 10.57 10.57 6.80
N VAL A 33 10.57 10.08 5.57
CA VAL A 33 11.45 9.01 5.11
C VAL A 33 12.65 9.63 4.42
N VAL A 34 13.84 9.28 4.86
CA VAL A 34 15.10 9.81 4.32
C VAL A 34 15.93 8.64 3.81
N PRO A 35 16.04 8.46 2.49
CA PRO A 35 16.95 7.49 1.91
C PRO A 35 18.39 7.99 1.98
N GLY A 36 19.31 7.10 2.31
CA GLY A 36 20.75 7.31 2.32
C GLY A 36 21.43 6.31 1.40
N LEU A 37 21.98 6.78 0.30
CA LEU A 37 22.71 6.00 -0.69
C LEU A 37 24.12 5.72 -0.17
N TYR A 38 24.52 4.46 -0.09
CA TYR A 38 25.89 4.11 0.24
C TYR A 38 26.84 4.40 -0.94
N ILE A 39 27.97 5.06 -0.65
CA ILE A 39 28.98 5.39 -1.65
C ILE A 39 30.24 4.58 -1.33
N PRO A 40 30.50 3.48 -2.05
CA PRO A 40 31.61 2.55 -1.75
C PRO A 40 32.99 3.22 -1.76
N GLU A 41 33.20 4.21 -2.64
CA GLU A 41 34.48 4.91 -2.80
C GLU A 41 34.87 5.69 -1.54
N THR A 42 33.90 6.17 -0.80
CA THR A 42 34.13 6.97 0.39
C THR A 42 33.80 6.25 1.68
N GLY A 43 33.03 5.14 1.60
CA GLY A 43 32.51 4.42 2.74
C GLY A 43 31.47 5.21 3.54
N ASN A 44 30.84 6.20 2.94
CA ASN A 44 29.83 7.06 3.57
C ASN A 44 28.49 6.98 2.86
N TYR A 45 27.47 7.50 3.52
CA TYR A 45 26.14 7.62 2.93
C TYR A 45 25.90 9.04 2.39
N GLU A 46 25.40 9.11 1.16
CA GLU A 46 24.84 10.32 0.58
C GLU A 46 23.36 10.42 0.96
N ARG A 47 22.98 11.52 1.59
CA ARG A 47 21.56 11.76 1.92
C ARG A 47 20.81 12.20 0.66
N LEU A 48 19.79 11.42 0.27
CA LEU A 48 18.88 11.78 -0.80
C LEU A 48 17.78 12.72 -0.30
N GLU A 49 16.96 13.21 -1.23
CA GLU A 49 15.82 14.05 -0.92
C GLU A 49 14.84 13.33 0.02
N ALA A 50 14.43 14.03 1.05
CA ALA A 50 13.52 13.50 2.05
C ALA A 50 12.09 13.42 1.52
N ILE A 51 11.43 12.31 1.78
CA ILE A 51 10.04 12.05 1.39
C ILE A 51 9.14 12.37 2.58
N GLU A 52 8.35 13.43 2.50
CA GLU A 52 7.32 13.70 3.49
C GLU A 52 6.15 12.74 3.33
N THR A 53 5.73 12.14 4.42
CA THR A 53 4.56 11.26 4.44
C THR A 53 3.35 12.03 4.97
N LYS A 54 2.17 11.41 4.89
CA LYS A 54 0.95 11.91 5.54
C LYS A 54 0.61 11.16 6.83
N PHE A 55 1.58 10.47 7.41
CA PHE A 55 1.40 9.66 8.61
C PHE A 55 1.97 10.39 9.83
N SER A 56 1.14 10.65 10.82
CA SER A 56 1.58 11.19 12.12
C SER A 56 1.90 10.08 13.12
N ARG A 57 1.39 8.87 12.90
CA ARG A 57 1.44 7.73 13.83
C ARG A 57 2.37 6.65 13.35
N THR A 58 3.40 6.33 14.11
CA THR A 58 4.36 5.27 13.80
C THR A 58 3.73 3.88 13.72
N ARG A 59 2.68 3.61 14.50
CA ARG A 59 1.99 2.30 14.51
C ARG A 59 1.14 2.05 13.27
N ALA A 60 0.78 3.10 12.54
CA ALA A 60 -0.03 3.02 11.33
C ALA A 60 0.84 3.07 10.06
N PHE A 61 2.15 2.98 10.19
CA PHE A 61 3.10 3.11 9.11
C PHE A 61 4.07 1.95 9.07
N SER A 62 4.29 1.40 7.89
CA SER A 62 5.32 0.39 7.62
C SER A 62 6.04 0.69 6.30
N TYR A 63 7.28 0.24 6.19
CA TYR A 63 8.08 0.39 4.99
C TYR A 63 9.02 -0.80 4.82
N SER A 64 9.35 -1.11 3.56
CA SER A 64 10.20 -2.24 3.21
C SER A 64 10.84 -2.06 1.84
N GLY A 65 11.92 -2.79 1.60
CA GLY A 65 12.45 -3.02 0.26
C GLY A 65 11.91 -4.33 -0.30
N MET A 66 11.43 -4.31 -1.53
CA MET A 66 11.00 -5.53 -2.22
C MET A 66 11.07 -5.41 -3.73
N ASP A 67 11.34 -6.53 -4.40
CA ASP A 67 11.29 -6.58 -5.86
C ASP A 67 9.85 -6.73 -6.36
N LEU A 68 9.17 -5.60 -6.50
CA LEU A 68 7.81 -5.54 -7.05
C LEU A 68 7.75 -5.85 -8.55
N ARG A 69 8.82 -5.52 -9.28
CA ARG A 69 8.85 -5.59 -10.74
C ARG A 69 9.27 -6.94 -11.30
N GLY A 70 9.81 -7.83 -10.45
CA GLY A 70 10.36 -9.11 -10.86
C GLY A 70 11.68 -8.99 -11.61
N GLU A 71 12.44 -7.95 -11.36
CA GLU A 71 13.68 -7.64 -12.06
C GLU A 71 14.94 -7.88 -11.22
N HIS A 72 14.79 -8.50 -10.04
CA HIS A 72 15.84 -8.63 -9.01
C HIS A 72 16.33 -7.27 -8.50
N LYS A 73 15.46 -6.26 -8.54
CA LYS A 73 15.74 -4.90 -8.11
C LYS A 73 14.74 -4.45 -7.06
N ASN A 74 15.25 -4.05 -5.90
CA ASN A 74 14.40 -3.57 -4.84
C ASN A 74 13.77 -2.21 -5.20
N SER A 75 12.51 -2.08 -4.82
CA SER A 75 11.79 -0.83 -4.73
C SER A 75 11.57 -0.52 -3.26
N LEU A 76 11.63 0.74 -2.88
CA LEU A 76 11.21 1.17 -1.55
C LEU A 76 9.69 1.32 -1.55
N VAL A 77 9.04 0.59 -0.66
CA VAL A 77 7.59 0.64 -0.49
C VAL A 77 7.29 1.16 0.91
N TYR A 78 6.38 2.10 1.03
CA TYR A 78 5.76 2.37 2.31
C TYR A 78 4.23 2.33 2.22
N GLN A 79 3.61 1.94 3.32
CA GLN A 79 2.16 1.82 3.41
C GLN A 79 1.68 2.09 4.83
N GLY A 80 0.41 2.43 4.94
CA GLY A 80 -0.21 2.64 6.23
C GLY A 80 -1.60 3.26 6.13
N ILE A 81 -2.06 3.80 7.26
CA ILE A 81 -3.32 4.55 7.36
C ILE A 81 -2.95 5.99 7.70
N ASP A 82 -3.32 6.93 6.83
CA ASP A 82 -3.07 8.35 7.04
C ASP A 82 -3.98 8.95 8.14
N ASP A 83 -3.81 10.22 8.43
CA ASP A 83 -4.57 10.90 9.49
C ASP A 83 -6.04 11.12 9.11
N ASP A 84 -6.38 11.02 7.82
CA ASP A 84 -7.75 11.09 7.30
C ASP A 84 -8.44 9.71 7.32
N GLY A 85 -7.72 8.65 7.70
CA GLY A 85 -8.22 7.28 7.77
C GLY A 85 -8.13 6.51 6.45
N ASN A 86 -7.46 7.05 5.44
CA ASN A 86 -7.27 6.36 4.17
C ASN A 86 -6.08 5.39 4.25
N TYR A 87 -6.23 4.25 3.60
CA TYR A 87 -5.10 3.37 3.29
C TYR A 87 -4.26 3.99 2.19
N VAL A 88 -2.97 4.13 2.45
CA VAL A 88 -1.99 4.70 1.51
C VAL A 88 -0.89 3.68 1.25
N LEU A 89 -0.50 3.53 0.00
CA LEU A 89 0.65 2.75 -0.42
C LEU A 89 1.41 3.54 -1.49
N LYS A 90 2.71 3.74 -1.29
CA LYS A 90 3.58 4.37 -2.28
C LYS A 90 4.77 3.49 -2.61
N VAL A 91 5.16 3.54 -3.86
CA VAL A 91 6.29 2.78 -4.42
C VAL A 91 7.28 3.75 -5.02
N TYR A 92 8.53 3.63 -4.59
CA TYR A 92 9.65 4.42 -5.10
C TYR A 92 10.71 3.49 -5.69
N ILE A 93 11.32 3.93 -6.78
CA ILE A 93 12.51 3.32 -7.37
C ILE A 93 13.66 4.32 -7.35
N PHE A 94 14.86 3.81 -7.19
CA PHE A 94 16.07 4.61 -7.30
C PHE A 94 16.37 4.90 -8.78
N HIS A 95 16.69 6.15 -9.05
CA HIS A 95 17.17 6.61 -10.34
C HIS A 95 18.50 7.35 -10.17
N SER A 96 19.45 7.03 -11.02
CA SER A 96 20.74 7.65 -11.05
C SER A 96 21.09 8.04 -12.47
N ASP A 97 21.45 9.27 -12.66
CA ASP A 97 22.10 9.75 -13.87
C ASP A 97 23.48 10.36 -13.55
N SER A 98 24.14 10.97 -14.54
CA SER A 98 25.49 11.57 -14.36
C SER A 98 25.53 12.75 -13.37
N LYS A 99 24.41 13.23 -12.88
CA LYS A 99 24.32 14.45 -12.07
C LYS A 99 23.45 14.32 -10.83
N THR A 100 22.50 13.40 -10.83
CA THR A 100 21.47 13.29 -9.78
C THR A 100 21.27 11.86 -9.32
N HIS A 101 21.09 11.73 -8.03
CA HIS A 101 20.61 10.52 -7.37
C HIS A 101 19.27 10.83 -6.71
N GLU A 102 18.21 10.12 -7.09
CA GLU A 102 16.88 10.43 -6.59
C GLU A 102 15.97 9.19 -6.46
N MET A 103 14.96 9.31 -5.60
CA MET A 103 13.89 8.34 -5.49
C MET A 103 12.67 8.81 -6.26
N ILE A 104 12.32 8.10 -7.34
CA ILE A 104 11.16 8.43 -8.17
C ILE A 104 9.93 7.67 -7.69
N CYS A 105 8.84 8.38 -7.42
CA CYS A 105 7.54 7.77 -7.12
C CYS A 105 6.92 7.19 -8.40
N VAL A 106 6.77 5.86 -8.44
CA VAL A 106 6.22 5.13 -9.59
C VAL A 106 4.85 4.52 -9.30
N GLY A 107 4.40 4.58 -8.05
CA GLY A 107 3.06 4.19 -7.62
C GLY A 107 2.63 5.03 -6.43
N ASP A 108 1.46 5.65 -6.52
CA ASP A 108 0.87 6.48 -5.47
C ASP A 108 -0.62 6.13 -5.35
N PHE A 109 -0.96 5.39 -4.30
CA PHE A 109 -2.29 4.85 -4.08
C PHE A 109 -2.84 5.30 -2.74
N SER A 110 -4.09 5.73 -2.75
CA SER A 110 -4.84 6.09 -1.55
C SER A 110 -6.29 5.67 -1.69
N SER A 111 -6.90 5.17 -0.62
CA SER A 111 -8.28 4.68 -0.62
C SER A 111 -8.91 4.71 0.76
N ASP A 112 -10.21 4.98 0.81
CA ASP A 112 -11.08 4.81 1.98
C ASP A 112 -11.36 3.33 2.33
N GLY A 113 -11.01 2.41 1.41
CA GLY A 113 -11.10 0.97 1.62
C GLY A 113 -9.74 0.34 1.91
N THR A 114 -9.24 -0.51 1.01
CA THR A 114 -7.98 -1.24 1.21
C THR A 114 -7.06 -1.06 0.02
N VAL A 115 -5.76 -0.92 0.28
CA VAL A 115 -4.71 -0.97 -0.74
C VAL A 115 -3.73 -2.06 -0.36
N PHE A 116 -3.38 -2.95 -1.29
CA PHE A 116 -2.45 -4.03 -1.02
C PHE A 116 -1.70 -4.51 -2.26
N ILE A 117 -0.54 -5.10 -2.04
CA ILE A 117 0.26 -5.77 -3.07
C ILE A 117 -0.14 -7.24 -3.09
N GLN A 118 -0.57 -7.73 -4.24
CA GLN A 118 -0.86 -9.14 -4.44
C GLN A 118 0.44 -9.87 -4.81
N GLN A 119 1.06 -10.49 -3.84
CA GLN A 119 2.24 -11.32 -4.08
C GLN A 119 1.81 -12.70 -4.58
N SER A 120 2.53 -13.21 -5.56
CA SER A 120 2.40 -14.56 -6.09
C SER A 120 3.76 -15.27 -6.06
N GLU A 121 3.75 -16.58 -6.01
CA GLU A 121 4.97 -17.34 -6.16
C GLU A 121 5.57 -17.10 -7.55
N ARG A 122 6.88 -16.82 -7.56
CA ARG A 122 7.66 -16.71 -8.79
C ARG A 122 8.32 -18.05 -9.11
N PRO A 123 8.58 -18.34 -10.41
CA PRO A 123 9.21 -19.59 -10.83
C PRO A 123 10.59 -19.79 -10.17
N GLU A 124 11.01 -21.04 -10.05
CA GLU A 124 12.34 -21.39 -9.56
C GLU A 124 13.46 -20.71 -10.37
N SER A 125 13.28 -20.57 -11.68
CA SER A 125 14.22 -19.84 -12.53
C SER A 125 14.44 -18.38 -12.11
N TYR A 126 13.41 -17.73 -11.55
CA TYR A 126 13.57 -16.42 -10.93
C TYR A 126 14.37 -16.53 -9.63
N ALA A 127 14.05 -17.46 -8.75
CA ALA A 127 14.79 -17.64 -7.49
C ALA A 127 16.28 -17.90 -7.69
N LEU A 128 16.64 -18.57 -8.81
CA LEU A 128 18.02 -18.83 -9.22
C LEU A 128 18.68 -17.66 -9.98
N GLY A 129 18.00 -16.55 -10.19
CA GLY A 129 18.52 -15.40 -10.94
C GLY A 129 18.65 -15.62 -12.46
N LEU A 130 18.06 -16.70 -12.99
CA LEU A 130 18.16 -17.07 -14.41
C LEU A 130 17.13 -16.39 -15.30
N ALA A 131 16.04 -15.88 -14.72
CA ALA A 131 14.96 -15.24 -15.44
C ALA A 131 14.34 -14.10 -14.62
N LYS A 132 13.69 -13.14 -15.30
CA LYS A 132 12.82 -12.16 -14.66
C LYS A 132 11.53 -12.84 -14.18
N GLY A 133 10.98 -12.34 -13.07
CA GLY A 133 9.67 -12.73 -12.58
C GLY A 133 8.57 -11.81 -13.10
N GLU A 134 7.33 -12.17 -12.83
CA GLU A 134 6.21 -11.25 -13.03
C GLU A 134 6.21 -10.12 -12.00
N SER A 135 5.76 -8.93 -12.42
CA SER A 135 5.52 -7.84 -11.48
C SER A 135 4.29 -8.13 -10.64
N PHE A 136 4.34 -7.79 -9.36
CA PHE A 136 3.20 -7.93 -8.47
C PHE A 136 2.18 -6.83 -8.74
N PRO A 137 0.90 -7.16 -8.97
CA PRO A 137 -0.14 -6.16 -9.11
C PRO A 137 -0.46 -5.51 -7.77
N ILE A 138 -0.91 -4.26 -7.83
CA ILE A 138 -1.41 -3.50 -6.68
C ILE A 138 -2.91 -3.35 -6.84
N TRP A 139 -3.64 -3.73 -5.79
CA TRP A 139 -5.08 -3.63 -5.74
C TRP A 139 -5.50 -2.47 -4.85
N VAL A 140 -6.45 -1.70 -5.34
CA VAL A 140 -7.10 -0.60 -4.62
C VAL A 140 -8.59 -0.91 -4.54
N TYR A 141 -9.09 -1.11 -3.34
CA TYR A 141 -10.52 -1.28 -3.07
C TYR A 141 -11.04 0.00 -2.45
N LYS A 142 -12.05 0.60 -3.06
CA LYS A 142 -12.64 1.85 -2.59
C LYS A 142 -14.15 1.79 -2.61
N SER A 143 -14.80 2.60 -1.79
CA SER A 143 -16.24 2.77 -1.84
C SER A 143 -16.67 3.41 -3.16
N GLU A 144 -17.79 2.96 -3.72
CA GLU A 144 -18.36 3.63 -4.88
C GLU A 144 -18.97 4.96 -4.46
N GLN A 145 -18.59 6.01 -5.14
CA GLN A 145 -19.14 7.35 -4.97
C GLN A 145 -19.98 7.70 -6.20
N ILE A 146 -21.22 8.12 -5.98
CA ILE A 146 -22.11 8.60 -7.02
C ILE A 146 -22.32 10.09 -6.81
N THR A 147 -21.87 10.89 -7.77
CA THR A 147 -22.12 12.33 -7.77
C THR A 147 -23.48 12.59 -8.44
N GLY A 148 -24.34 13.35 -7.78
CA GLY A 148 -25.63 13.75 -8.34
C GLY A 148 -25.49 14.53 -9.64
N GLU A 149 -26.56 14.59 -10.43
CA GLU A 149 -26.57 15.28 -11.73
C GLU A 149 -26.18 16.76 -11.63
N ASP A 150 -26.41 17.36 -10.47
CA ASP A 150 -26.05 18.76 -10.19
C ASP A 150 -24.57 18.96 -9.79
N GLY A 151 -23.79 17.89 -9.68
CA GLY A 151 -22.38 17.90 -9.27
C GLY A 151 -22.13 18.36 -7.83
N LYS A 152 -23.18 18.55 -7.02
CA LYS A 152 -23.09 19.15 -5.68
C LYS A 152 -23.14 18.15 -4.53
N GLU A 153 -23.77 17.00 -4.74
CA GLU A 153 -23.87 15.96 -3.70
C GLU A 153 -23.18 14.69 -4.17
N THR A 154 -22.29 14.18 -3.34
CA THR A 154 -21.64 12.87 -3.54
C THR A 154 -22.21 11.91 -2.52
N THR A 155 -22.84 10.84 -2.98
CA THR A 155 -23.35 9.76 -2.12
C THR A 155 -22.41 8.57 -2.19
N VAL A 156 -21.97 8.12 -1.03
CA VAL A 156 -21.20 6.87 -0.90
C VAL A 156 -22.20 5.72 -0.88
N THR A 157 -22.04 4.76 -1.78
CA THR A 157 -22.86 3.54 -1.81
C THR A 157 -22.20 2.42 -1.03
N GLN A 158 -22.95 1.34 -0.77
CA GLN A 158 -22.40 0.12 -0.18
C GLN A 158 -21.69 -0.78 -1.20
N ASN A 159 -21.57 -0.35 -2.45
CA ASN A 159 -20.81 -1.08 -3.47
C ASN A 159 -19.33 -0.76 -3.35
N GLN A 160 -18.52 -1.68 -3.83
CA GLN A 160 -17.06 -1.54 -3.84
C GLN A 160 -16.55 -1.49 -5.27
N ILE A 161 -15.64 -0.57 -5.54
CA ILE A 161 -14.85 -0.52 -6.76
C ILE A 161 -13.51 -1.16 -6.46
N GLN A 162 -13.13 -2.17 -7.21
CA GLN A 162 -11.85 -2.88 -7.13
C GLN A 162 -11.03 -2.54 -8.37
N GLN A 163 -9.88 -1.93 -8.18
CA GLN A 163 -8.97 -1.50 -9.22
C GLN A 163 -7.67 -2.29 -9.12
N GLU A 164 -7.26 -2.90 -10.24
CA GLU A 164 -5.96 -3.56 -10.37
C GLU A 164 -5.01 -2.64 -11.12
N TYR A 165 -3.86 -2.39 -10.54
CA TYR A 165 -2.77 -1.66 -11.17
C TYR A 165 -1.62 -2.61 -11.46
N ARG A 166 -1.09 -2.55 -12.69
CA ARG A 166 0.05 -3.35 -13.13
C ARG A 166 1.20 -2.46 -13.57
N TRP A 167 2.39 -2.98 -13.39
CA TRP A 167 3.61 -2.32 -13.86
C TRP A 167 3.63 -2.25 -15.39
N ASN A 168 3.78 -1.05 -15.93
CA ASN A 168 3.98 -0.82 -17.36
C ASN A 168 5.46 -0.55 -17.63
N GLN A 169 6.09 -1.46 -18.39
CA GLN A 169 7.52 -1.37 -18.74
C GLN A 169 7.86 -0.16 -19.60
N THR A 170 6.92 0.33 -20.40
CA THR A 170 7.15 1.45 -21.30
C THR A 170 7.13 2.78 -20.57
N THR A 171 6.15 2.99 -19.70
CA THR A 171 5.97 4.23 -18.94
C THR A 171 6.72 4.22 -17.61
N GLN A 172 7.26 3.05 -17.21
CA GLN A 172 7.94 2.85 -15.93
C GLN A 172 7.09 3.29 -14.73
N ARG A 173 5.78 2.94 -14.77
CA ARG A 173 4.81 3.26 -13.72
C ARG A 173 3.78 2.15 -13.56
N TYR A 174 3.11 2.16 -12.42
CA TYR A 174 1.90 1.38 -12.21
C TYR A 174 0.72 2.07 -12.89
N GLU A 175 0.02 1.35 -13.76
CA GLU A 175 -1.13 1.86 -14.50
C GLU A 175 -2.37 0.99 -14.24
N LEU A 176 -3.55 1.61 -14.29
CA LEU A 176 -4.82 0.90 -14.13
C LEU A 176 -4.98 -0.11 -15.27
N SER A 177 -5.03 -1.39 -14.89
CA SER A 177 -5.21 -2.52 -15.80
C SER A 177 -6.67 -2.95 -15.87
N GLN A 178 -7.35 -2.94 -14.72
CA GLN A 178 -8.71 -3.44 -14.60
C GLN A 178 -9.47 -2.70 -13.49
N GLU A 179 -10.75 -2.48 -13.74
CA GLU A 179 -11.68 -1.98 -12.73
C GLU A 179 -12.94 -2.85 -12.69
N ILE A 180 -13.35 -3.26 -11.50
CA ILE A 180 -14.50 -4.12 -11.27
C ILE A 180 -15.39 -3.48 -10.22
N LYS A 181 -16.68 -3.33 -10.53
CA LYS A 181 -17.70 -2.97 -9.55
C LYS A 181 -18.27 -4.22 -8.90
N VAL A 182 -18.18 -4.29 -7.58
CA VAL A 182 -18.74 -5.37 -6.76
C VAL A 182 -19.91 -4.81 -5.96
N THR A 183 -21.10 -5.35 -6.20
CA THR A 183 -22.31 -4.90 -5.47
C THR A 183 -22.29 -5.36 -4.02
N ALA A 184 -22.96 -4.62 -3.15
CA ALA A 184 -23.10 -4.95 -1.73
C ALA A 184 -23.64 -6.38 -1.51
N GLY A 185 -24.59 -6.82 -2.33
CA GLY A 185 -25.11 -8.19 -2.25
C GLY A 185 -24.06 -9.26 -2.55
N ARG A 186 -23.17 -9.03 -3.53
CA ARG A 186 -22.06 -9.96 -3.82
C ARG A 186 -21.00 -9.96 -2.74
N LEU A 187 -20.73 -8.82 -2.12
CA LEU A 187 -19.82 -8.74 -0.98
C LEU A 187 -20.35 -9.52 0.21
N ALA A 188 -21.62 -9.33 0.55
CA ALA A 188 -22.29 -10.07 1.62
C ALA A 188 -22.33 -11.59 1.34
N ALA A 189 -22.63 -12.00 0.11
CA ALA A 189 -22.61 -13.42 -0.27
C ALA A 189 -21.21 -14.03 -0.17
N LYS A 190 -20.17 -13.30 -0.55
CA LYS A 190 -18.77 -13.75 -0.41
C LYS A 190 -18.36 -13.91 1.05
N GLU A 191 -18.74 -12.98 1.92
CA GLU A 191 -18.46 -13.10 3.35
C GLU A 191 -19.23 -14.26 3.99
N LEU A 192 -20.49 -14.48 3.62
CA LEU A 192 -21.26 -15.64 4.05
C LEU A 192 -20.61 -16.96 3.61
N SER A 193 -20.14 -17.06 2.36
CA SER A 193 -19.42 -18.23 1.87
C SER A 193 -18.14 -18.50 2.67
N ARG A 194 -17.36 -17.45 2.96
CA ARG A 194 -16.15 -17.58 3.80
C ARG A 194 -16.47 -18.11 5.19
N ILE A 195 -17.59 -17.70 5.78
CA ILE A 195 -18.02 -18.19 7.09
C ILE A 195 -18.45 -19.66 7.02
N GLN A 196 -19.15 -20.05 5.96
CA GLN A 196 -19.62 -21.42 5.76
C GLN A 196 -18.48 -22.40 5.48
N ASP A 197 -17.47 -21.96 4.70
CA ASP A 197 -16.32 -22.77 4.33
C ASP A 197 -15.14 -22.60 5.29
N GLY A 198 -15.27 -21.68 6.26
CA GLY A 198 -14.18 -21.24 7.11
C GLY A 198 -13.92 -22.15 8.31
N THR A 199 -12.70 -22.05 8.78
CA THR A 199 -12.27 -22.63 10.04
C THR A 199 -12.90 -21.93 11.24
N VAL A 200 -12.74 -22.50 12.43
CA VAL A 200 -13.19 -21.88 13.69
C VAL A 200 -12.63 -20.48 13.87
N GLU A 201 -11.38 -20.24 13.42
CA GLU A 201 -10.72 -18.93 13.48
C GLU A 201 -11.43 -17.88 12.60
N THR A 202 -11.85 -18.26 11.39
CA THR A 202 -12.58 -17.36 10.49
C THR A 202 -13.94 -16.99 11.06
N PHE A 203 -14.63 -17.94 11.68
CA PHE A 203 -15.90 -17.70 12.35
C PHE A 203 -15.72 -16.84 13.61
N ALA A 204 -14.70 -17.10 14.41
CA ALA A 204 -14.37 -16.31 15.58
C ALA A 204 -14.01 -14.85 15.21
N ALA A 205 -13.24 -14.65 14.14
CA ALA A 205 -12.91 -13.31 13.62
C ALA A 205 -14.16 -12.56 13.14
N PHE A 206 -15.10 -13.25 12.51
CA PHE A 206 -16.38 -12.69 12.09
C PHE A 206 -17.25 -12.29 13.31
N LEU A 207 -17.27 -13.09 14.37
CA LEU A 207 -18.01 -12.78 15.60
C LEU A 207 -17.35 -11.67 16.44
N ASN A 208 -16.06 -11.42 16.24
CA ASN A 208 -15.30 -10.39 16.96
C ASN A 208 -15.57 -8.99 16.41
N GLY A 209 -16.83 -8.63 16.29
CA GLY A 209 -17.29 -7.36 15.77
C GLY A 209 -18.53 -6.84 16.49
N LEU A 210 -18.87 -5.57 16.26
CA LEU A 210 -20.10 -4.97 16.78
C LEU A 210 -21.27 -5.34 15.87
N TRP A 211 -22.23 -6.12 16.37
CA TRP A 211 -23.40 -6.56 15.62
C TRP A 211 -24.63 -5.72 15.98
N TYR A 212 -25.40 -5.33 14.97
CA TYR A 212 -26.67 -4.65 15.19
C TYR A 212 -27.76 -5.24 14.29
N LYS A 213 -28.98 -5.23 14.78
CA LYS A 213 -30.12 -5.71 14.02
C LYS A 213 -30.65 -4.58 13.12
N THR A 214 -30.64 -4.78 11.81
CA THR A 214 -31.06 -3.79 10.81
C THR A 214 -32.57 -3.68 10.64
N SER A 215 -33.35 -4.71 11.02
CA SER A 215 -34.81 -4.68 10.98
C SER A 215 -35.37 -4.23 12.33
N ASN A 216 -35.73 -2.96 12.44
CA ASN A 216 -36.34 -2.45 13.66
C ASN A 216 -37.51 -1.54 13.33
N THR A 217 -38.72 -1.98 13.71
CA THR A 217 -39.96 -1.22 13.58
C THR A 217 -40.08 -0.07 14.58
N GLU A 218 -39.16 0.04 15.56
CA GLU A 218 -39.25 1.00 16.68
C GLU A 218 -38.11 2.02 16.73
N GLY A 219 -37.20 2.06 15.74
CA GLY A 219 -36.09 3.02 15.69
C GLY A 219 -35.03 2.89 16.79
N LYS A 220 -35.03 1.81 17.57
CA LYS A 220 -34.02 1.54 18.60
C LYS A 220 -32.98 0.54 18.12
N ILE A 221 -31.74 0.97 18.06
CA ILE A 221 -30.61 0.07 17.74
C ILE A 221 -30.38 -0.88 18.92
N ARG A 222 -30.44 -2.19 18.69
CA ARG A 222 -30.05 -3.21 19.65
C ARG A 222 -28.70 -3.77 19.25
N TYR A 223 -27.71 -3.59 20.11
CA TYR A 223 -26.39 -4.20 19.96
C TYR A 223 -26.44 -5.64 20.50
N LEU A 224 -25.87 -6.56 19.74
CA LEU A 224 -25.62 -7.95 20.18
C LEU A 224 -24.09 -8.07 20.35
N TYR A 225 -23.68 -8.49 21.55
CA TYR A 225 -22.29 -8.76 21.88
C TYR A 225 -21.99 -10.22 21.61
#